data_c2fc83b85f934df446d23e5a80e260c8
#
_entry.id   c2fc83b85f934df446d23e5a80e260c8
#
_cell.length_a   1.000
_cell.length_b   1.000
_cell.length_c   1.000
_cell.angle_alpha   90.00
_cell.angle_beta   90.00
_cell.angle_gamma   90.00
#
_symmetry.space_group_name_H-M   'P 1'
#
loop_
_entity.id
_entity.type
_entity.pdbx_description
1 polymer ?
#
loop_
_entity_poly.entity_id
_entity_poly.type
_entity_poly.pdbx_seq_one_letter_code
_entity_poly.pdbx_strand_id
1 'polypeptide(L)'
;MRLYLASGNAHKAREFQALADASALPVEIISAATLGGMPPVVEDAGTFAGNARKKARGLQERLPAGAWALADDSGLCVDALNGAPGVESAYYAGPRATGAENLAKLVAVLRDVPEECRGAHFLCVLVLVAPDGEEHVFEGRCDGHLQREPAGAGGFGYDPVFVPTGYSQTFAELGDDVKNRLSHRGLAWAKVAAWLQLRGDTD
;
A
#
# COMPACT_ATOMS: atom_id res chain seq x y z
N MET A 1 7.28 -1.93 -20.34
CA MET A 1 7.58 -2.98 -19.32
C MET A 1 6.29 -3.45 -18.67
N ARG A 2 6.15 -4.75 -18.34
CA ARG A 2 4.97 -5.29 -17.66
C ARG A 2 5.31 -5.69 -16.23
N LEU A 3 4.57 -5.14 -15.26
CA LEU A 3 4.69 -5.49 -13.85
C LEU A 3 3.42 -6.23 -13.40
N TYR A 4 3.58 -7.46 -13.00
CA TYR A 4 2.48 -8.28 -12.49
C TYR A 4 2.30 -8.01 -11.00
N LEU A 5 1.18 -7.40 -10.63
CA LEU A 5 0.87 -7.03 -9.26
C LEU A 5 0.36 -8.24 -8.45
N ALA A 6 1.14 -8.61 -7.44
CA ALA A 6 0.81 -9.67 -6.49
C ALA A 6 -0.22 -9.20 -5.46
N SER A 7 -1.43 -8.92 -5.93
CA SER A 7 -2.55 -8.48 -5.08
C SER A 7 -3.89 -8.91 -5.66
N GLY A 8 -4.78 -9.40 -4.81
CA GLY A 8 -6.19 -9.59 -5.12
C GLY A 8 -7.04 -8.32 -4.93
N ASN A 9 -6.46 -7.23 -4.42
CA ASN A 9 -7.17 -6.00 -4.13
C ASN A 9 -7.27 -5.11 -5.39
N ALA A 10 -8.49 -4.99 -5.93
CA ALA A 10 -8.75 -4.19 -7.13
C ALA A 10 -8.51 -2.68 -6.94
N HIS A 11 -8.63 -2.15 -5.71
CA HIS A 11 -8.31 -0.74 -5.42
C HIS A 11 -6.81 -0.50 -5.57
N LYS A 12 -5.97 -1.38 -5.02
CA LYS A 12 -4.52 -1.29 -5.19
C LYS A 12 -4.10 -1.34 -6.66
N ALA A 13 -4.70 -2.23 -7.45
CA ALA A 13 -4.39 -2.33 -8.88
C ALA A 13 -4.68 -1.03 -9.63
N ARG A 14 -5.84 -0.39 -9.34
CA ARG A 14 -6.19 0.91 -9.95
C ARG A 14 -5.25 2.03 -9.51
N GLU A 15 -4.91 2.10 -8.21
CA GLU A 15 -3.96 3.11 -7.71
C GLU A 15 -2.58 2.94 -8.35
N PHE A 16 -2.05 1.72 -8.45
CA PHE A 16 -0.75 1.50 -9.10
C PHE A 16 -0.77 1.83 -10.60
N GLN A 17 -1.86 1.53 -11.31
CA GLN A 17 -1.97 1.94 -12.72
C GLN A 17 -2.00 3.47 -12.85
N ALA A 18 -2.78 4.16 -12.02
CA ALA A 18 -2.81 5.63 -12.01
C ALA A 18 -1.42 6.24 -11.70
N LEU A 19 -0.68 5.66 -10.76
CA LEU A 19 0.69 6.08 -10.43
C LEU A 19 1.67 5.83 -11.59
N ALA A 20 1.53 4.69 -12.28
CA ALA A 20 2.33 4.36 -13.46
C ALA A 20 2.07 5.35 -14.60
N ASP A 21 0.80 5.63 -14.89
CA ASP A 21 0.39 6.58 -15.93
C ASP A 21 0.93 7.99 -15.63
N ALA A 22 0.83 8.44 -14.38
CA ALA A 22 1.33 9.75 -13.93
C ALA A 22 2.86 9.87 -13.99
N SER A 23 3.59 8.75 -13.92
CA SER A 23 5.06 8.76 -13.99
C SER A 23 5.61 8.87 -15.42
N ALA A 24 4.74 8.86 -16.43
CA ALA A 24 5.08 8.89 -17.86
C ALA A 24 6.06 7.76 -18.28
N LEU A 25 6.11 6.67 -17.53
CA LEU A 25 6.90 5.50 -17.85
C LEU A 25 6.09 4.52 -18.71
N PRO A 26 6.69 3.80 -19.65
CA PRO A 26 6.02 2.76 -20.43
C PRO A 26 5.82 1.49 -19.60
N VAL A 27 5.10 1.62 -18.47
CA VAL A 27 4.83 0.55 -17.51
C VAL A 27 3.35 0.21 -17.52
N GLU A 28 3.02 -1.06 -17.70
CA GLU A 28 1.68 -1.62 -17.60
C GLU A 28 1.59 -2.44 -16.31
N ILE A 29 0.63 -2.12 -15.45
CA ILE A 29 0.34 -2.87 -14.23
C ILE A 29 -0.69 -3.95 -14.54
N ILE A 30 -0.31 -5.20 -14.43
CA ILE A 30 -1.16 -6.36 -14.71
C ILE A 30 -1.56 -7.00 -13.38
N SER A 31 -2.85 -7.07 -13.11
CA SER A 31 -3.36 -7.75 -11.92
C SER A 31 -3.11 -9.26 -11.99
N ALA A 32 -2.76 -9.88 -10.86
CA ALA A 32 -2.68 -11.33 -10.73
C ALA A 32 -4.01 -12.06 -11.11
N ALA A 33 -5.13 -11.33 -11.11
CA ALA A 33 -6.41 -11.88 -11.57
C ALA A 33 -6.36 -12.40 -13.00
N THR A 34 -5.53 -11.83 -13.88
CA THR A 34 -5.33 -12.30 -15.27
C THR A 34 -4.65 -13.67 -15.35
N LEU A 35 -4.01 -14.09 -14.27
CA LEU A 35 -3.34 -15.39 -14.13
C LEU A 35 -4.15 -16.39 -13.28
N GLY A 36 -5.44 -16.12 -13.08
CA GLY A 36 -6.32 -16.94 -12.24
C GLY A 36 -6.26 -16.58 -10.74
N GLY A 37 -5.69 -15.43 -10.41
CA GLY A 37 -5.61 -14.90 -9.04
C GLY A 37 -4.26 -15.13 -8.36
N MET A 38 -4.16 -14.62 -7.14
CA MET A 38 -2.97 -14.83 -6.30
C MET A 38 -2.83 -16.30 -5.90
N PRO A 39 -1.60 -16.85 -5.89
CA PRO A 39 -1.36 -18.09 -5.19
C PRO A 39 -1.64 -17.94 -3.70
N PRO A 40 -1.97 -19.02 -2.98
CA PRO A 40 -2.08 -18.96 -1.53
C PRO A 40 -0.70 -18.62 -0.93
N VAL A 41 -0.62 -17.45 -0.28
CA VAL A 41 0.59 -16.97 0.41
C VAL A 41 0.23 -16.68 1.86
N VAL A 42 0.98 -17.26 2.79
CA VAL A 42 0.83 -16.99 4.21
C VAL A 42 1.62 -15.74 4.57
N GLU A 43 0.94 -14.68 4.98
CA GLU A 43 1.51 -13.39 5.37
C GLU A 43 1.87 -13.39 6.86
N ASP A 44 2.82 -14.22 7.27
CA ASP A 44 3.23 -14.46 8.67
C ASP A 44 4.67 -13.96 8.97
N ALA A 45 5.23 -13.12 8.10
CA ALA A 45 6.60 -12.62 8.29
C ALA A 45 6.73 -11.54 9.39
N GLY A 46 5.61 -11.04 9.93
CA GLY A 46 5.60 -10.03 10.99
C GLY A 46 6.10 -8.64 10.54
N THR A 47 6.48 -8.47 9.28
CA THR A 47 6.95 -7.21 8.70
C THR A 47 6.37 -6.98 7.31
N PHE A 48 6.15 -5.71 6.95
CA PHE A 48 5.67 -5.34 5.61
C PHE A 48 6.62 -5.86 4.51
N ALA A 49 7.93 -5.69 4.68
CA ALA A 49 8.91 -6.17 3.70
C ALA A 49 8.88 -7.70 3.56
N GLY A 50 8.75 -8.42 4.65
CA GLY A 50 8.67 -9.88 4.64
C GLY A 50 7.41 -10.38 3.94
N ASN A 51 6.25 -9.80 4.24
CA ASN A 51 4.98 -10.16 3.61
C ASN A 51 4.97 -9.79 2.12
N ALA A 52 5.44 -8.60 1.75
CA ALA A 52 5.56 -8.19 0.35
C ALA A 52 6.48 -9.15 -0.43
N ARG A 53 7.63 -9.54 0.15
CA ARG A 53 8.56 -10.49 -0.45
C ARG A 53 7.91 -11.86 -0.70
N LYS A 54 7.18 -12.39 0.28
CA LYS A 54 6.45 -13.66 0.12
C LYS A 54 5.43 -13.59 -1.01
N LYS A 55 4.67 -12.50 -1.09
CA LYS A 55 3.69 -12.27 -2.18
C LYS A 55 4.37 -12.18 -3.55
N ALA A 56 5.44 -11.40 -3.67
CA ALA A 56 6.16 -11.23 -4.94
C ALA A 56 6.74 -12.56 -5.44
N ARG A 57 7.44 -13.29 -4.57
CA ARG A 57 8.03 -14.60 -4.91
C ARG A 57 6.96 -15.63 -5.29
N GLY A 58 5.88 -15.72 -4.51
CA GLY A 58 4.79 -16.65 -4.81
C GLY A 58 4.12 -16.37 -6.17
N LEU A 59 4.01 -15.10 -6.56
CA LEU A 59 3.51 -14.77 -7.89
C LEU A 59 4.56 -15.06 -8.98
N GLN A 60 5.84 -14.74 -8.73
CA GLN A 60 6.95 -14.93 -9.68
C GLN A 60 7.02 -16.35 -10.25
N GLU A 61 6.75 -17.37 -9.44
CA GLU A 61 6.73 -18.78 -9.85
C GLU A 61 5.67 -19.12 -10.92
N ARG A 62 4.69 -18.22 -11.14
CA ARG A 62 3.60 -18.39 -12.10
C ARG A 62 3.70 -17.46 -13.31
N LEU A 63 4.69 -16.56 -13.30
CA LEU A 63 4.82 -15.57 -14.36
C LEU A 63 5.43 -16.19 -15.63
N PRO A 64 5.07 -15.66 -16.80
CA PRO A 64 5.79 -16.00 -18.04
C PRO A 64 7.26 -15.56 -17.94
N ALA A 65 8.11 -16.24 -18.70
CA ALA A 65 9.53 -15.89 -18.76
C ALA A 65 9.72 -14.41 -19.14
N GLY A 66 10.65 -13.73 -18.48
CA GLY A 66 10.94 -12.32 -18.69
C GLY A 66 9.99 -11.35 -17.98
N ALA A 67 9.01 -11.83 -17.22
CA ALA A 67 8.06 -10.98 -16.50
C ALA A 67 8.57 -10.60 -15.10
N TRP A 68 8.14 -9.43 -14.63
CA TRP A 68 8.46 -8.89 -13.31
C TRP A 68 7.27 -9.03 -12.36
N ALA A 69 7.53 -9.45 -11.13
CA ALA A 69 6.54 -9.40 -10.06
C ALA A 69 6.68 -8.12 -9.25
N LEU A 70 5.56 -7.48 -8.93
CA LEU A 70 5.46 -6.37 -7.99
C LEU A 70 4.53 -6.78 -6.85
N ALA A 71 4.97 -6.66 -5.61
CA ALA A 71 4.10 -6.84 -4.45
C ALA A 71 4.08 -5.58 -3.59
N ASP A 72 2.92 -5.32 -2.99
CA ASP A 72 2.68 -4.28 -2.00
C ASP A 72 2.25 -4.96 -0.69
N ASP A 73 2.93 -4.59 0.39
CA ASP A 73 2.39 -4.74 1.72
C ASP A 73 2.39 -3.39 2.41
N SER A 74 1.25 -3.00 2.98
CA SER A 74 1.03 -1.65 3.48
C SER A 74 -0.01 -1.63 4.58
N GLY A 75 0.15 -0.68 5.49
CA GLY A 75 -0.78 -0.53 6.61
C GLY A 75 -0.62 0.78 7.34
N LEU A 76 -1.54 1.00 8.27
CA LEU A 76 -1.56 2.11 9.20
C LEU A 76 -0.83 1.71 10.49
N CYS A 77 0.08 2.53 10.94
CA CYS A 77 0.75 2.39 12.22
C CYS A 77 0.35 3.58 13.12
N VAL A 78 -0.16 3.29 14.32
CA VAL A 78 -0.66 4.30 15.26
C VAL A 78 0.23 4.33 16.49
N ASP A 79 0.74 5.50 16.85
CA ASP A 79 1.73 5.66 17.93
C ASP A 79 1.16 5.24 19.30
N ALA A 80 -0.06 5.66 19.61
CA ALA A 80 -0.76 5.27 20.84
C ALA A 80 -1.05 3.77 20.95
N LEU A 81 -0.94 3.02 19.85
CA LEU A 81 -1.16 1.58 19.80
C LEU A 81 0.14 0.80 19.57
N ASN A 82 1.30 1.41 19.84
CA ASN A 82 2.62 0.82 19.61
C ASN A 82 2.80 0.29 18.17
N GLY A 83 2.27 1.02 17.19
CA GLY A 83 2.35 0.68 15.78
C GLY A 83 1.23 -0.23 15.25
N ALA A 84 0.32 -0.70 16.11
CA ALA A 84 -0.86 -1.42 15.61
C ALA A 84 -1.82 -0.44 14.87
N PRO A 85 -2.62 -0.94 13.90
CA PRO A 85 -2.72 -2.31 13.42
C PRO A 85 -1.50 -2.82 12.61
N GLY A 86 -0.65 -1.95 12.06
CA GLY A 86 0.56 -2.33 11.34
C GLY A 86 0.27 -3.32 10.20
N VAL A 87 0.98 -4.44 10.17
CA VAL A 87 0.81 -5.51 9.15
C VAL A 87 -0.59 -6.15 9.17
N GLU A 88 -1.32 -6.01 10.27
CA GLU A 88 -2.68 -6.54 10.42
C GLU A 88 -3.77 -5.58 9.91
N SER A 89 -3.40 -4.46 9.28
CA SER A 89 -4.33 -3.41 8.85
C SER A 89 -5.50 -3.92 8.02
N ALA A 90 -5.27 -4.91 7.16
CA ALA A 90 -6.30 -5.45 6.28
C ALA A 90 -7.35 -6.30 7.02
N TYR A 91 -7.00 -6.84 8.19
CA TYR A 91 -7.85 -7.76 8.98
C TYR A 91 -7.89 -7.41 10.46
N TYR A 92 -7.70 -6.13 10.81
CA TYR A 92 -7.62 -5.63 12.19
C TYR A 92 -8.84 -5.99 13.04
N ALA A 93 -10.05 -5.95 12.47
CA ALA A 93 -11.27 -6.37 13.16
C ALA A 93 -11.56 -7.89 13.06
N GLY A 94 -10.71 -8.63 12.34
CA GLY A 94 -10.81 -10.09 12.19
C GLY A 94 -10.49 -10.55 10.76
N PRO A 95 -10.31 -11.87 10.56
CA PRO A 95 -9.79 -12.42 9.28
C PRO A 95 -10.66 -12.14 8.04
N ARG A 96 -11.94 -11.81 8.23
CA ARG A 96 -12.90 -11.51 7.15
C ARG A 96 -13.50 -10.12 7.29
N ALA A 97 -12.86 -9.26 8.08
CA ALA A 97 -13.35 -7.91 8.32
C ALA A 97 -13.30 -7.07 7.03
N THR A 98 -14.32 -6.28 6.84
CA THR A 98 -14.38 -5.24 5.82
C THR A 98 -13.55 -4.01 6.23
N GLY A 99 -13.22 -3.14 5.29
CA GLY A 99 -12.57 -1.86 5.60
C GLY A 99 -13.36 -1.00 6.58
N ALA A 100 -14.70 -1.02 6.48
CA ALA A 100 -15.58 -0.30 7.40
C ALA A 100 -15.52 -0.87 8.84
N GLU A 101 -15.46 -2.18 9.00
CA GLU A 101 -15.33 -2.83 10.32
C GLU A 101 -13.95 -2.55 10.93
N ASN A 102 -12.89 -2.58 10.14
CA ASN A 102 -11.54 -2.23 10.58
C ASN A 102 -11.49 -0.76 11.05
N LEU A 103 -12.06 0.16 10.28
CA LEU A 103 -12.16 1.58 10.62
C LEU A 103 -12.98 1.78 11.92
N ALA A 104 -14.14 1.15 12.04
CA ALA A 104 -14.99 1.25 13.22
C ALA A 104 -14.27 0.76 14.48
N LYS A 105 -13.54 -0.37 14.39
CA LYS A 105 -12.71 -0.86 15.50
C LYS A 105 -11.63 0.14 15.88
N LEU A 106 -10.92 0.73 14.90
CA LEU A 106 -9.86 1.71 15.18
C LEU A 106 -10.43 2.94 15.90
N VAL A 107 -11.54 3.49 15.42
CA VAL A 107 -12.21 4.64 16.06
C VAL A 107 -12.62 4.30 17.49
N ALA A 108 -13.18 3.11 17.73
CA ALA A 108 -13.58 2.66 19.05
C ALA A 108 -12.38 2.52 20.02
N VAL A 109 -11.28 1.92 19.56
CA VAL A 109 -10.07 1.73 20.38
C VAL A 109 -9.43 3.07 20.74
N LEU A 110 -9.50 4.06 19.84
CA LEU A 110 -8.91 5.38 20.06
C LEU A 110 -9.85 6.36 20.76
N ARG A 111 -11.07 5.96 21.17
CA ARG A 111 -12.09 6.88 21.73
C ARG A 111 -11.54 7.79 22.82
N ASP A 112 -10.81 7.20 23.78
CA ASP A 112 -10.30 7.87 24.97
C ASP A 112 -8.84 8.36 24.81
N VAL A 113 -8.24 8.19 23.65
CA VAL A 113 -6.90 8.68 23.36
C VAL A 113 -6.95 10.19 23.11
N PRO A 114 -6.14 11.01 23.85
CA PRO A 114 -6.06 12.44 23.65
C PRO A 114 -5.64 12.80 22.21
N GLU A 115 -6.05 13.98 21.73
CA GLU A 115 -5.82 14.39 20.35
C GLU A 115 -4.34 14.51 20.00
N GLU A 116 -3.55 15.03 20.93
CA GLU A 116 -2.10 15.16 20.83
C GLU A 116 -1.35 13.82 20.79
N CYS A 117 -2.00 12.72 21.18
CA CYS A 117 -1.45 11.36 21.17
C CYS A 117 -1.93 10.51 19.98
N ARG A 118 -2.64 11.12 19.02
CA ARG A 118 -3.21 10.40 17.85
C ARG A 118 -2.29 10.39 16.64
N GLY A 119 -0.97 10.57 16.85
CA GLY A 119 0.04 10.44 15.81
C GLY A 119 -0.06 9.09 15.11
N ALA A 120 0.07 9.09 13.79
CA ALA A 120 0.02 7.88 12.99
C ALA A 120 0.79 8.06 11.68
N HIS A 121 1.14 6.96 11.06
CA HIS A 121 1.67 6.99 9.71
C HIS A 121 1.18 5.78 8.90
N PHE A 122 1.01 6.00 7.62
CA PHE A 122 0.91 4.89 6.68
C PHE A 122 2.29 4.49 6.20
N LEU A 123 2.51 3.20 6.09
CA LEU A 123 3.72 2.61 5.52
C LEU A 123 3.35 1.71 4.33
N CYS A 124 4.10 1.82 3.25
CA CYS A 124 4.03 0.93 2.10
C CYS A 124 5.42 0.39 1.79
N VAL A 125 5.54 -0.92 1.68
CA VAL A 125 6.74 -1.57 1.16
C VAL A 125 6.41 -2.26 -0.15
N LEU A 126 7.09 -1.84 -1.21
CA LEU A 126 7.04 -2.48 -2.52
C LEU A 126 8.25 -3.40 -2.69
N VAL A 127 7.99 -4.62 -3.11
CA VAL A 127 9.04 -5.55 -3.53
C VAL A 127 8.85 -5.85 -5.01
N LEU A 128 9.87 -5.55 -5.77
CA LEU A 128 9.96 -5.84 -7.20
C LEU A 128 10.91 -7.03 -7.37
N VAL A 129 10.47 -8.09 -8.04
CA VAL A 129 11.28 -9.26 -8.34
C VAL A 129 11.47 -9.36 -9.84
N ALA A 130 12.73 -9.33 -10.26
CA ALA A 130 13.14 -9.44 -11.66
C ALA A 130 12.99 -10.89 -12.17
N PRO A 131 13.01 -11.10 -13.50
CA PRO A 131 12.93 -12.44 -14.10
C PRO A 131 14.04 -13.41 -13.67
N ASP A 132 15.21 -12.87 -13.31
CA ASP A 132 16.37 -13.63 -12.81
C ASP A 132 16.33 -13.87 -11.29
N GLY A 133 15.29 -13.34 -10.61
CA GLY A 133 15.10 -13.46 -9.16
C GLY A 133 15.76 -12.36 -8.33
N GLU A 134 16.41 -11.36 -8.95
CA GLU A 134 16.91 -10.19 -8.23
C GLU A 134 15.75 -9.42 -7.59
N GLU A 135 15.93 -8.99 -6.33
CA GLU A 135 14.91 -8.27 -5.56
C GLU A 135 15.30 -6.82 -5.33
N HIS A 136 14.33 -5.93 -5.54
CA HIS A 136 14.45 -4.51 -5.19
C HIS A 136 13.33 -4.13 -4.25
N VAL A 137 13.68 -3.41 -3.18
CA VAL A 137 12.74 -3.03 -2.12
C VAL A 137 12.65 -1.50 -2.04
N PHE A 138 11.42 -0.99 -2.05
CA PHE A 138 11.13 0.44 -2.00
C PHE A 138 10.10 0.71 -0.90
N GLU A 139 10.39 1.67 -0.05
CA GLU A 139 9.53 2.05 1.06
C GLU A 139 9.02 3.48 0.88
N GLY A 140 7.74 3.68 1.16
CA GLY A 140 7.13 5.00 1.26
C GLY A 140 6.37 5.14 2.56
N ARG A 141 6.57 6.27 3.24
CA ARG A 141 5.94 6.60 4.52
C ARG A 141 5.22 7.93 4.40
N CYS A 142 4.00 8.00 4.88
CA CYS A 142 3.22 9.21 4.99
C CYS A 142 2.83 9.43 6.45
N ASP A 143 3.39 10.46 7.08
CA ASP A 143 3.09 10.83 8.45
C ASP A 143 1.83 11.68 8.54
N GLY A 144 1.13 11.60 9.67
CA GLY A 144 -0.08 12.33 9.93
C GLY A 144 -0.62 12.07 11.33
N HIS A 145 -1.91 12.31 11.49
CA HIS A 145 -2.64 12.02 12.72
C HIS A 145 -4.05 11.50 12.40
N LEU A 146 -4.69 10.94 13.41
CA LEU A 146 -6.05 10.42 13.29
C LEU A 146 -7.04 11.35 13.97
N GLN A 147 -7.99 11.88 13.20
CA GLN A 147 -9.11 12.61 13.76
C GLN A 147 -10.12 11.67 14.46
N ARG A 148 -11.02 12.23 15.28
CA ARG A 148 -11.96 11.43 16.09
C ARG A 148 -13.05 10.80 15.25
N GLU A 149 -13.63 11.57 14.34
CA GLU A 149 -14.78 11.16 13.53
C GLU A 149 -14.37 11.00 12.08
N PRO A 150 -14.81 9.94 11.39
CA PRO A 150 -14.56 9.79 9.96
C PRO A 150 -15.17 10.94 9.16
N ALA A 151 -14.41 11.46 8.17
CA ALA A 151 -14.86 12.47 7.23
C ALA A 151 -14.45 12.11 5.79
N GLY A 152 -15.26 12.57 4.82
CA GLY A 152 -15.06 12.25 3.41
C GLY A 152 -15.64 10.91 2.99
N ALA A 153 -15.79 10.72 1.68
CA ALA A 153 -16.34 9.51 1.07
C ALA A 153 -15.38 8.84 0.07
N GLY A 154 -14.21 9.45 -0.16
CA GLY A 154 -13.20 8.93 -1.07
C GLY A 154 -12.28 7.89 -0.43
N GLY A 155 -11.42 7.32 -1.24
CA GLY A 155 -10.40 6.37 -0.78
C GLY A 155 -10.94 5.04 -0.27
N PHE A 156 -10.20 4.40 0.64
CA PHE A 156 -10.58 3.14 1.28
C PHE A 156 -9.87 2.94 2.62
N GLY A 157 -10.32 1.94 3.40
CA GLY A 157 -9.69 1.56 4.67
C GLY A 157 -9.78 2.69 5.70
N TYR A 158 -8.64 3.20 6.14
CA TYR A 158 -8.54 4.21 7.19
C TYR A 158 -8.45 5.65 6.67
N ASP A 159 -8.57 5.87 5.37
CA ASP A 159 -8.51 7.19 4.74
C ASP A 159 -9.49 8.21 5.37
N PRO A 160 -10.71 7.81 5.80
CA PRO A 160 -11.67 8.76 6.40
C PRO A 160 -11.25 9.35 7.75
N VAL A 161 -10.26 8.79 8.43
CA VAL A 161 -9.78 9.32 9.73
C VAL A 161 -8.35 9.82 9.67
N PHE A 162 -7.60 9.53 8.62
CA PHE A 162 -6.21 9.90 8.50
C PHE A 162 -6.04 11.28 7.85
N VAL A 163 -5.46 12.21 8.60
CA VAL A 163 -5.11 13.56 8.15
C VAL A 163 -3.60 13.63 7.95
N PRO A 164 -3.10 13.77 6.71
CA PRO A 164 -1.66 13.81 6.45
C PRO A 164 -1.03 15.12 6.98
N THR A 165 0.23 15.07 7.37
CA THR A 165 0.97 16.23 7.87
C THR A 165 0.90 17.39 6.86
N GLY A 166 0.59 18.60 7.37
CA GLY A 166 0.45 19.81 6.56
C GLY A 166 -0.94 20.03 5.98
N TYR A 167 -1.90 19.15 6.26
CA TYR A 167 -3.30 19.28 5.84
C TYR A 167 -4.24 19.32 7.04
N SER A 168 -5.46 19.79 6.82
CA SER A 168 -6.56 19.76 7.80
C SER A 168 -7.69 18.83 7.37
N GLN A 169 -7.58 18.21 6.22
CA GLN A 169 -8.56 17.31 5.61
C GLN A 169 -8.03 15.88 5.60
N THR A 170 -8.92 14.90 5.69
CA THR A 170 -8.57 13.50 5.58
C THR A 170 -8.20 13.10 4.16
N PHE A 171 -7.52 11.98 4.00
CA PHE A 171 -7.28 11.42 2.66
C PHE A 171 -8.59 11.18 1.88
N ALA A 172 -9.68 10.84 2.57
CA ALA A 172 -10.98 10.65 1.94
C ALA A 172 -11.63 11.96 1.45
N GLU A 173 -11.20 13.11 1.96
CA GLU A 173 -11.66 14.45 1.53
C GLU A 173 -10.75 15.08 0.48
N LEU A 174 -9.43 14.80 0.53
CA LEU A 174 -8.43 15.41 -0.35
C LEU A 174 -8.50 14.96 -1.81
N GLY A 175 -9.13 13.82 -2.08
CA GLY A 175 -9.24 13.26 -3.42
C GLY A 175 -7.97 12.55 -3.94
N ASP A 176 -8.15 11.80 -5.03
CA ASP A 176 -7.14 10.86 -5.52
C ASP A 176 -5.86 11.53 -6.01
N ASP A 177 -5.95 12.70 -6.66
CA ASP A 177 -4.78 13.40 -7.20
C ASP A 177 -3.81 13.85 -6.09
N VAL A 178 -4.35 14.36 -4.98
CA VAL A 178 -3.55 14.76 -3.82
C VAL A 178 -3.00 13.51 -3.13
N LYS A 179 -3.86 12.51 -2.91
CA LYS A 179 -3.49 11.25 -2.28
C LYS A 179 -2.37 10.54 -3.04
N ASN A 180 -2.46 10.45 -4.37
CA ASN A 180 -1.44 9.80 -5.20
C ASN A 180 -0.05 10.43 -5.06
N ARG A 181 0.02 11.74 -4.79
CA ARG A 181 1.31 12.44 -4.58
C ARG A 181 1.87 12.29 -3.17
N LEU A 182 1.01 12.24 -2.16
CA LEU A 182 1.40 12.32 -0.75
C LEU A 182 1.39 10.98 -0.04
N SER A 183 0.61 10.01 -0.54
CA SER A 183 0.42 8.75 0.17
C SER A 183 1.71 7.92 0.21
N HIS A 184 1.78 7.06 1.22
CA HIS A 184 2.81 6.05 1.37
C HIS A 184 3.04 5.26 0.07
N ARG A 185 1.96 4.90 -0.65
CA ARG A 185 2.02 4.17 -1.93
C ARG A 185 2.57 5.03 -3.05
N GLY A 186 2.14 6.29 -3.16
CA GLY A 186 2.69 7.25 -4.12
C GLY A 186 4.18 7.50 -3.90
N LEU A 187 4.59 7.68 -2.63
CA LEU A 187 6.00 7.88 -2.27
C LEU A 187 6.87 6.64 -2.52
N ALA A 188 6.35 5.44 -2.25
CA ALA A 188 7.04 4.20 -2.59
C ALA A 188 7.17 4.02 -4.12
N TRP A 189 6.08 4.30 -4.86
CA TRP A 189 6.08 4.22 -6.32
C TRP A 189 7.04 5.22 -6.96
N ALA A 190 7.14 6.45 -6.45
CA ALA A 190 8.09 7.44 -6.96
C ALA A 190 9.54 6.92 -6.95
N LYS A 191 9.91 6.12 -5.93
CA LYS A 191 11.21 5.47 -5.86
C LYS A 191 11.37 4.35 -6.89
N VAL A 192 10.31 3.55 -7.12
CA VAL A 192 10.28 2.55 -8.21
C VAL A 192 10.44 3.24 -9.56
N ALA A 193 9.70 4.32 -9.81
CA ALA A 193 9.75 5.06 -11.06
C ALA A 193 11.14 5.63 -11.33
N ALA A 194 11.76 6.27 -10.33
CA ALA A 194 13.12 6.79 -10.44
C ALA A 194 14.15 5.68 -10.74
N TRP A 195 14.02 4.53 -10.08
CA TRP A 195 14.88 3.38 -10.32
C TRP A 195 14.71 2.80 -11.73
N LEU A 196 13.47 2.70 -12.23
CA LEU A 196 13.17 2.24 -13.59
C LEU A 196 13.73 3.19 -14.66
N GLN A 197 13.65 4.51 -14.42
CA GLN A 197 14.25 5.53 -15.33
C GLN A 197 15.76 5.33 -15.49
N LEU A 198 16.47 5.13 -14.37
CA LEU A 198 17.92 4.90 -14.39
C LEU A 198 18.32 3.63 -15.17
N ARG A 199 17.45 2.60 -15.20
CA ARG A 199 17.70 1.39 -15.99
C ARG A 199 17.38 1.57 -17.47
N GLY A 200 16.38 2.39 -17.81
CA GLY A 200 16.03 2.68 -19.20
C GLY A 200 17.08 3.52 -19.93
N ASP A 201 17.88 4.28 -19.20
CA ASP A 201 18.99 5.08 -19.76
C ASP A 201 20.27 4.24 -19.99
N THR A 202 20.25 2.95 -19.65
CA THR A 202 21.43 2.05 -19.75
C THR A 202 21.28 0.95 -20.82
N ASP A 203 20.14 0.87 -21.51
CA ASP A 203 19.88 0.01 -22.68
C ASP A 203 19.84 0.85 -23.97
#